data_15b1cc204939f584d61bd77306cf9285
#
_entry.id   15b1cc204939f584d61bd77306cf9285
#
_cell.length_a   1.000
_cell.length_b   1.000
_cell.length_c   1.000
_cell.angle_alpha   90.00
_cell.angle_beta   90.00
_cell.angle_gamma   90.00
#
_symmetry.space_group_name_H-M   'P 1'
#
loop_
_entity.id
_entity.type
_entity.pdbx_description
1 polymer ?
#
loop_
_entity_poly.entity_id
_entity_poly.type
_entity_poly.pdbx_seq_one_letter_code
_entity_poly.pdbx_strand_id
1 'polypeptide(L)'
;IRNITNIGTSKALVDWRRLLKEAVKRDVDWSYQNAEIEDGVVTAHLEECSKPETEIVLDTSGSINETLLRNFLRECKSILQTSKVKVGCFDTQFYGFTEIRNAHDIDNSPFNGNGGTDFDVAVNAFTKRVENKIIFTDGDANMPRRSLNVIWVVFGSRKINPAGGKVIHIDDEQLKRLLTKTDR
;
A
#
# COMPACT_ATOMS: atom_id res chain seq x y z
N ILE A 1 42.64 -23.20 -22.90
CA ILE A 1 42.18 -21.97 -22.22
C ILE A 1 40.67 -21.93 -22.44
N ARG A 2 39.87 -22.28 -21.42
CA ARG A 2 38.40 -22.28 -21.49
C ARG A 2 37.91 -20.92 -21.02
N ASN A 3 37.23 -20.21 -21.90
CA ASN A 3 36.48 -19.00 -21.56
C ASN A 3 35.29 -19.40 -20.68
N ILE A 4 35.32 -18.96 -19.42
CA ILE A 4 34.18 -19.01 -18.52
C ILE A 4 33.32 -17.79 -18.88
N THR A 5 32.27 -18.01 -19.64
CA THR A 5 31.22 -17.03 -19.89
C THR A 5 30.50 -16.75 -18.56
N ASN A 6 30.60 -15.51 -18.12
CA ASN A 6 29.85 -14.95 -17.00
C ASN A 6 28.37 -15.20 -17.24
N ILE A 7 27.78 -16.17 -16.53
CA ILE A 7 26.32 -16.31 -16.45
C ILE A 7 25.88 -15.19 -15.50
N GLY A 8 25.44 -14.08 -16.08
CA GLY A 8 24.79 -13.03 -15.34
C GLY A 8 23.59 -13.61 -14.61
N THR A 9 23.68 -13.72 -13.30
CA THR A 9 22.54 -14.00 -12.44
C THR A 9 21.56 -12.85 -12.57
N SER A 10 20.54 -13.03 -13.43
CA SER A 10 19.40 -12.13 -13.44
C SER A 10 18.76 -12.22 -12.06
N LYS A 11 18.94 -11.17 -11.26
CA LYS A 11 18.26 -11.02 -9.98
C LYS A 11 16.77 -11.13 -10.27
N ALA A 12 16.12 -12.21 -9.83
CA ALA A 12 14.68 -12.38 -9.99
C ALA A 12 14.01 -11.13 -9.43
N LEU A 13 13.37 -10.35 -10.29
CA LEU A 13 12.67 -9.14 -9.90
C LEU A 13 11.54 -9.54 -8.95
N VAL A 14 11.66 -9.12 -7.70
CA VAL A 14 10.63 -9.42 -6.70
C VAL A 14 9.41 -8.58 -7.00
N ASP A 15 8.26 -9.23 -7.23
CA ASP A 15 7.01 -8.54 -7.52
C ASP A 15 6.57 -7.71 -6.30
N TRP A 16 6.49 -6.40 -6.48
CA TRP A 16 6.08 -5.44 -5.44
C TRP A 16 4.68 -5.75 -4.89
N ARG A 17 3.77 -6.31 -5.70
CA ARG A 17 2.42 -6.71 -5.29
C ARG A 17 2.46 -7.80 -4.24
N ARG A 18 3.36 -8.77 -4.41
CA ARG A 18 3.56 -9.83 -3.43
C ARG A 18 4.09 -9.26 -2.13
N LEU A 19 5.10 -8.37 -2.20
CA LEU A 19 5.66 -7.73 -1.02
C LEU A 19 4.62 -6.90 -0.27
N LEU A 20 3.76 -6.18 -1.00
CA LEU A 20 2.68 -5.40 -0.41
C LEU A 20 1.64 -6.31 0.25
N LYS A 21 1.25 -7.38 -0.43
CA LYS A 21 0.32 -8.38 0.11
C LYS A 21 0.84 -9.06 1.38
N GLU A 22 2.15 -9.31 1.46
CA GLU A 22 2.81 -9.87 2.64
C GLU A 22 2.94 -8.85 3.78
N ALA A 23 3.08 -7.57 3.45
CA ALA A 23 3.25 -6.50 4.42
C ALA A 23 1.94 -6.06 5.09
N VAL A 24 0.82 -6.18 4.37
CA VAL A 24 -0.52 -5.86 4.90
C VAL A 24 -0.91 -6.93 5.91
N LYS A 25 -1.14 -6.49 7.15
CA LYS A 25 -1.65 -7.38 8.21
C LYS A 25 -3.01 -7.93 7.83
N ARG A 26 -3.15 -9.22 7.99
CA ARG A 26 -4.39 -9.96 7.82
C ARG A 26 -4.69 -10.57 9.17
N ASP A 27 -5.53 -9.93 9.96
CA ASP A 27 -5.97 -10.55 11.19
C ASP A 27 -7.01 -11.64 10.87
N VAL A 28 -6.51 -12.87 10.91
CA VAL A 28 -7.33 -14.02 11.27
C VAL A 28 -6.84 -14.42 12.65
N ASP A 29 -7.20 -13.62 13.66
CA ASP A 29 -6.97 -14.03 15.04
C ASP A 29 -8.08 -15.00 15.43
N TRP A 30 -7.66 -16.25 15.73
CA TRP A 30 -8.47 -17.20 16.44
C TRP A 30 -8.51 -16.73 17.90
N SER A 31 -9.59 -16.03 18.28
CA SER A 31 -9.78 -15.63 19.67
C SER A 31 -10.39 -16.78 20.45
N TYR A 32 -9.65 -17.24 21.47
CA TYR A 32 -10.19 -18.16 22.48
C TYR A 32 -10.89 -17.40 23.64
N GLN A 33 -11.09 -16.09 23.53
CA GLN A 33 -11.63 -15.28 24.62
C GLN A 33 -13.09 -15.58 24.95
N ASN A 34 -13.84 -16.18 24.04
CA ASN A 34 -15.25 -16.59 24.23
C ASN A 34 -15.43 -18.08 23.89
N ALA A 35 -14.47 -18.93 24.26
CA ALA A 35 -14.59 -20.35 24.06
C ALA A 35 -15.69 -20.90 25.00
N GLU A 36 -16.74 -21.49 24.46
CA GLU A 36 -17.72 -22.25 25.21
C GLU A 36 -17.24 -23.70 25.38
N ILE A 37 -17.39 -24.23 26.62
CA ILE A 37 -17.09 -25.61 26.89
C ILE A 37 -18.41 -26.36 26.88
N GLU A 38 -18.67 -27.10 25.82
CA GLU A 38 -19.80 -28.01 25.71
C GLU A 38 -19.27 -29.46 25.73
N ASP A 39 -19.73 -30.26 26.68
CA ASP A 39 -19.32 -31.67 26.85
C ASP A 39 -17.79 -31.92 26.95
N GLY A 40 -17.03 -30.98 27.52
CA GLY A 40 -15.58 -31.12 27.68
C GLY A 40 -14.79 -30.81 26.40
N VAL A 41 -15.43 -30.35 25.34
CA VAL A 41 -14.80 -29.88 24.12
C VAL A 41 -14.80 -28.35 24.09
N VAL A 42 -13.63 -27.75 23.95
CA VAL A 42 -13.50 -26.31 23.79
C VAL A 42 -13.85 -25.97 22.35
N THR A 43 -15.02 -25.36 22.15
CA THR A 43 -15.44 -24.87 20.83
C THR A 43 -15.04 -23.39 20.71
N ALA A 44 -14.11 -23.13 19.84
CA ALA A 44 -13.77 -21.74 19.48
C ALA A 44 -14.87 -21.19 18.59
N HIS A 45 -15.57 -20.15 19.06
CA HIS A 45 -16.44 -19.38 18.18
C HIS A 45 -15.59 -18.53 17.25
N LEU A 46 -15.81 -18.64 15.94
CA LEU A 46 -15.41 -17.65 14.96
C LEU A 46 -16.25 -16.40 15.26
N GLU A 47 -15.73 -15.48 16.09
CA GLU A 47 -16.22 -14.11 16.00
C GLU A 47 -16.01 -13.69 14.54
N GLU A 48 -17.01 -13.06 13.92
CA GLU A 48 -16.81 -12.35 12.67
C GLU A 48 -15.75 -11.29 12.92
N CYS A 49 -14.48 -11.68 12.73
CA CYS A 49 -13.36 -10.76 12.82
C CYS A 49 -13.64 -9.67 11.81
N SER A 50 -13.89 -8.46 12.28
CA SER A 50 -14.07 -7.32 11.39
C SER A 50 -12.83 -7.24 10.53
N LYS A 51 -13.03 -7.20 9.18
CA LYS A 51 -11.91 -7.05 8.25
C LYS A 51 -11.00 -5.91 8.72
N PRO A 52 -9.67 -6.10 8.73
CA PRO A 52 -8.75 -5.04 9.13
C PRO A 52 -8.94 -3.80 8.26
N GLU A 53 -8.68 -2.64 8.79
CA GLU A 53 -8.74 -1.38 8.04
C GLU A 53 -7.38 -1.07 7.41
N THR A 54 -7.42 -0.66 6.14
CA THR A 54 -6.25 -0.23 5.37
C THR A 54 -6.49 1.18 4.84
N GLU A 55 -5.63 2.10 5.20
CA GLU A 55 -5.62 3.45 4.63
C GLU A 55 -4.46 3.60 3.66
N ILE A 56 -4.78 4.04 2.44
CA ILE A 56 -3.82 4.30 1.37
C ILE A 56 -3.81 5.80 1.13
N VAL A 57 -2.67 6.43 1.28
CA VAL A 57 -2.46 7.84 1.02
C VAL A 57 -1.61 7.97 -0.25
N LEU A 58 -2.19 8.60 -1.27
CA LEU A 58 -1.59 8.75 -2.59
C LEU A 58 -0.95 10.13 -2.71
N ASP A 59 0.31 10.15 -3.10
CA ASP A 59 0.99 11.37 -3.50
C ASP A 59 0.41 11.84 -4.83
N THR A 60 -0.17 13.03 -4.81
CA THR A 60 -0.77 13.68 -5.98
C THR A 60 -0.03 14.97 -6.34
N SER A 61 1.25 15.06 -5.99
CA SER A 61 2.11 16.16 -6.42
C SER A 61 2.20 16.25 -7.94
N GLY A 62 2.56 17.43 -8.45
CA GLY A 62 2.51 17.72 -9.88
C GLY A 62 3.38 16.84 -10.79
N SER A 63 4.30 16.06 -10.24
CA SER A 63 5.14 15.08 -10.97
C SER A 63 4.42 13.76 -11.24
N ILE A 64 3.26 13.50 -10.61
CA ILE A 64 2.61 12.18 -10.61
C ILE A 64 1.41 12.15 -11.55
N ASN A 65 1.37 11.12 -12.39
CA ASN A 65 0.33 10.90 -13.37
C ASN A 65 -0.87 10.18 -12.73
N GLU A 66 -2.10 10.68 -12.94
CA GLU A 66 -3.33 10.05 -12.45
C GLU A 66 -3.53 8.62 -12.94
N THR A 67 -3.15 8.32 -14.18
CA THR A 67 -3.22 6.97 -14.74
C THR A 67 -2.39 6.00 -13.90
N LEU A 68 -1.21 6.41 -13.45
CA LEU A 68 -0.37 5.62 -12.56
C LEU A 68 -1.07 5.32 -11.23
N LEU A 69 -1.66 6.35 -10.61
CA LEU A 69 -2.38 6.21 -9.34
C LEU A 69 -3.57 5.26 -9.47
N ARG A 70 -4.35 5.40 -10.52
CA ARG A 70 -5.51 4.54 -10.81
C ARG A 70 -5.10 3.09 -11.03
N ASN A 71 -4.07 2.86 -11.83
CA ASN A 71 -3.54 1.53 -12.09
C ASN A 71 -2.92 0.90 -10.82
N PHE A 72 -2.25 1.69 -9.98
CA PHE A 72 -1.78 1.22 -8.66
C PHE A 72 -2.95 0.74 -7.80
N LEU A 73 -4.02 1.52 -7.68
CA LEU A 73 -5.20 1.12 -6.90
C LEU A 73 -5.87 -0.14 -7.45
N ARG A 74 -5.95 -0.28 -8.78
CA ARG A 74 -6.48 -1.50 -9.42
C ARG A 74 -5.63 -2.74 -9.09
N GLU A 75 -4.31 -2.59 -9.01
CA GLU A 75 -3.42 -3.68 -8.58
C GLU A 75 -3.57 -4.02 -7.09
N CYS A 76 -4.01 -3.06 -6.26
CA CYS A 76 -4.34 -3.31 -4.86
C CYS A 76 -5.65 -4.11 -4.65
N LYS A 77 -6.30 -4.58 -5.71
CA LYS A 77 -7.57 -5.33 -5.66
C LYS A 77 -7.57 -6.49 -4.67
N SER A 78 -6.43 -7.18 -4.53
CA SER A 78 -6.30 -8.27 -3.55
C SER A 78 -6.41 -7.79 -2.09
N ILE A 79 -6.06 -6.55 -1.82
CA ILE A 79 -6.19 -5.91 -0.51
C ILE A 79 -7.66 -5.57 -0.24
N LEU A 80 -8.40 -5.10 -1.27
CA LEU A 80 -9.83 -4.79 -1.18
C LEU A 80 -10.67 -6.00 -0.75
N GLN A 81 -10.24 -7.21 -1.11
CA GLN A 81 -10.95 -8.43 -0.77
C GLN A 81 -10.79 -8.80 0.71
N THR A 82 -9.69 -8.41 1.34
CA THR A 82 -9.30 -8.85 2.69
C THR A 82 -9.30 -7.72 3.72
N SER A 83 -9.50 -6.47 3.33
CA SER A 83 -9.49 -5.28 4.18
C SER A 83 -10.65 -4.36 3.83
N LYS A 84 -11.03 -3.49 4.79
CA LYS A 84 -11.77 -2.26 4.48
C LYS A 84 -10.77 -1.21 4.04
N VAL A 85 -10.91 -0.70 2.83
CA VAL A 85 -9.91 0.21 2.24
C VAL A 85 -10.47 1.62 2.15
N LYS A 86 -9.68 2.59 2.62
CA LYS A 86 -9.90 4.03 2.42
C LYS A 86 -8.71 4.59 1.66
N VAL A 87 -8.98 5.44 0.70
CA VAL A 87 -7.97 6.12 -0.11
C VAL A 87 -8.08 7.62 0.07
N GLY A 88 -6.96 8.27 0.32
CA GLY A 88 -6.85 9.72 0.38
C GLY A 88 -5.72 10.22 -0.52
N CYS A 89 -5.81 11.47 -0.94
CA CYS A 89 -4.79 12.16 -1.71
C CYS A 89 -4.08 13.20 -0.86
N PHE A 90 -2.81 13.43 -1.14
CA PHE A 90 -2.05 14.51 -0.52
C PHE A 90 -1.03 15.11 -1.49
N ASP A 91 -0.73 16.35 -1.24
CA ASP A 91 0.43 17.08 -1.77
C ASP A 91 1.06 17.88 -0.62
N THR A 92 0.91 19.18 -0.55
CA THR A 92 1.21 20.02 0.63
C THR A 92 0.08 20.06 1.65
N GLN A 93 -1.07 19.46 1.32
CA GLN A 93 -2.23 19.28 2.18
C GLN A 93 -2.87 17.91 1.96
N PHE A 94 -3.71 17.48 2.89
CA PHE A 94 -4.47 16.24 2.78
C PHE A 94 -5.92 16.52 2.41
N TYR A 95 -6.44 15.77 1.43
CA TYR A 95 -7.77 16.00 0.83
C TYR A 95 -8.89 15.11 1.38
N GLY A 96 -8.61 14.38 2.46
CA GLY A 96 -9.59 13.48 3.10
C GLY A 96 -9.55 12.05 2.54
N PHE A 97 -10.21 11.14 3.26
CA PHE A 97 -10.35 9.74 2.86
C PHE A 97 -11.70 9.48 2.21
N THR A 98 -11.70 8.65 1.17
CA THR A 98 -12.87 8.05 0.54
C THR A 98 -12.81 6.54 0.67
N GLU A 99 -13.90 5.89 1.06
CA GLU A 99 -13.98 4.43 1.15
C GLU A 99 -14.06 3.82 -0.26
N ILE A 100 -13.26 2.80 -0.50
CA ILE A 100 -13.22 2.04 -1.75
C ILE A 100 -13.71 0.61 -1.47
N ARG A 101 -14.86 0.26 -2.06
CA ARG A 101 -15.52 -1.04 -1.87
C ARG A 101 -15.34 -1.97 -3.06
N ASN A 102 -15.15 -1.39 -4.24
CA ASN A 102 -15.10 -2.14 -5.49
C ASN A 102 -14.31 -1.39 -6.57
N ALA A 103 -14.14 -2.00 -7.74
CA ALA A 103 -13.40 -1.41 -8.84
C ALA A 103 -14.03 -0.12 -9.40
N HIS A 104 -15.36 -0.01 -9.37
CA HIS A 104 -16.06 1.19 -9.83
C HIS A 104 -15.72 2.42 -8.98
N ASP A 105 -15.55 2.22 -7.66
CA ASP A 105 -15.13 3.31 -6.76
C ASP A 105 -13.73 3.82 -7.11
N ILE A 106 -12.82 2.91 -7.52
CA ILE A 106 -11.47 3.28 -7.99
C ILE A 106 -11.57 4.14 -9.25
N ASP A 107 -12.41 3.74 -10.21
CA ASP A 107 -12.53 4.44 -11.49
C ASP A 107 -13.13 5.84 -11.36
N ASN A 108 -13.95 6.05 -10.36
CA ASN A 108 -14.59 7.32 -10.06
C ASN A 108 -13.92 8.13 -8.94
N SER A 109 -12.81 7.63 -8.35
CA SER A 109 -12.10 8.37 -7.31
C SER A 109 -11.47 9.64 -7.88
N PRO A 110 -11.76 10.81 -7.30
CA PRO A 110 -11.07 12.04 -7.66
C PRO A 110 -9.64 12.03 -7.11
N PHE A 111 -8.67 12.42 -7.91
CA PHE A 111 -7.31 12.68 -7.45
C PHE A 111 -7.12 14.18 -7.33
N ASN A 112 -7.23 14.68 -6.09
CA ASN A 112 -7.04 16.09 -5.79
C ASN A 112 -5.56 16.33 -5.46
N GLY A 113 -5.01 17.44 -5.90
CA GLY A 113 -3.62 17.84 -5.67
C GLY A 113 -3.06 18.61 -6.84
N ASN A 114 -1.81 18.51 -7.11
CA ASN A 114 -0.97 19.12 -8.15
C ASN A 114 0.02 20.17 -7.59
N GLY A 115 0.22 20.16 -6.27
CA GLY A 115 1.22 21.00 -5.59
C GLY A 115 2.58 20.32 -5.43
N GLY A 116 3.32 20.74 -4.42
CA GLY A 116 4.54 20.07 -3.96
C GLY A 116 4.23 18.83 -3.12
N THR A 117 5.22 18.29 -2.42
CA THR A 117 5.06 17.09 -1.59
C THR A 117 5.50 17.37 -0.15
N ASP A 118 4.64 17.03 0.83
CA ASP A 118 4.96 17.10 2.25
C ASP A 118 4.61 15.79 2.96
N PHE A 119 5.62 14.99 3.29
CA PHE A 119 5.41 13.70 3.95
C PHE A 119 4.95 13.81 5.42
N ASP A 120 5.18 14.93 6.09
CA ASP A 120 4.60 15.15 7.41
C ASP A 120 3.06 15.24 7.33
N VAL A 121 2.52 15.85 6.28
CA VAL A 121 1.09 15.88 5.97
C VAL A 121 0.55 14.46 5.75
N ALA A 122 1.21 13.68 4.90
CA ALA A 122 0.81 12.30 4.59
C ALA A 122 0.78 11.41 5.84
N VAL A 123 1.83 11.45 6.64
CA VAL A 123 1.96 10.62 7.85
C VAL A 123 0.95 11.03 8.92
N ASN A 124 0.65 12.33 9.05
CA ASN A 124 -0.34 12.83 10.00
C ASN A 124 -1.80 12.59 9.58
N ALA A 125 -2.04 12.28 8.30
CA ALA A 125 -3.38 12.00 7.76
C ALA A 125 -3.97 10.69 8.30
N PHE A 126 -3.14 9.70 8.59
CA PHE A 126 -3.61 8.38 9.03
C PHE A 126 -4.38 8.40 10.34
N THR A 127 -5.46 7.62 10.38
CA THR A 127 -6.21 7.35 11.60
C THR A 127 -5.31 6.64 12.63
N LYS A 128 -5.40 7.03 13.89
CA LYS A 128 -4.49 6.54 14.96
C LYS A 128 -4.44 5.03 15.12
N ARG A 129 -5.59 4.36 14.93
CA ARG A 129 -5.77 2.91 15.19
C ARG A 129 -5.90 2.07 13.94
N VAL A 130 -5.68 2.65 12.75
CA VAL A 130 -5.74 1.87 11.50
C VAL A 130 -4.58 0.86 11.48
N GLU A 131 -4.88 -0.37 11.12
CA GLU A 131 -3.92 -1.48 11.13
C GLU A 131 -2.87 -1.34 10.06
N ASN A 132 -3.30 -0.96 8.85
CA ASN A 132 -2.40 -0.85 7.70
C ASN A 132 -2.38 0.58 7.16
N LYS A 133 -1.17 1.15 7.10
CA LYS A 133 -0.88 2.50 6.59
C LYS A 133 0.03 2.38 5.39
N ILE A 134 -0.46 2.81 4.22
CA ILE A 134 0.29 2.72 2.96
C ILE A 134 0.43 4.12 2.37
N ILE A 135 1.65 4.52 2.01
CA ILE A 135 1.91 5.73 1.21
C ILE A 135 2.46 5.30 -0.15
N PHE A 136 1.88 5.83 -1.22
CA PHE A 136 2.36 5.65 -2.58
C PHE A 136 2.91 6.97 -3.12
N THR A 137 4.19 7.00 -3.51
CA THR A 137 4.92 8.23 -3.84
C THR A 137 6.11 7.95 -4.76
N ASP A 138 6.60 8.97 -5.47
CA ASP A 138 7.88 8.95 -6.16
C ASP A 138 9.08 9.21 -5.23
N GLY A 139 8.81 9.57 -3.98
CA GLY A 139 9.84 9.80 -2.96
C GLY A 139 10.54 11.14 -3.04
N ASP A 140 10.03 12.10 -3.82
CA ASP A 140 10.69 13.40 -4.03
C ASP A 140 10.33 14.45 -2.98
N ALA A 141 10.56 14.12 -1.71
CA ALA A 141 10.41 15.05 -0.60
C ALA A 141 11.31 14.66 0.58
N ASN A 142 11.41 15.55 1.56
CA ASN A 142 12.10 15.28 2.80
C ASN A 142 11.33 14.23 3.63
N MET A 143 12.08 13.31 4.28
CA MET A 143 11.45 12.34 5.18
C MET A 143 10.73 13.02 6.33
N PRO A 144 9.59 12.44 6.78
CA PRO A 144 8.79 13.03 7.84
C PRO A 144 9.54 12.99 9.18
N ARG A 145 9.25 13.96 10.02
CA ARG A 145 9.84 14.06 11.36
C ARG A 145 9.35 12.96 12.31
N ARG A 146 8.12 12.46 12.08
CA ARG A 146 7.54 11.39 12.88
C ARG A 146 7.82 10.04 12.27
N SER A 147 8.29 9.11 13.10
CA SER A 147 8.33 7.70 12.75
C SER A 147 6.97 7.06 12.98
N LEU A 148 6.40 6.44 11.96
CA LEU A 148 5.21 5.60 12.05
C LEU A 148 5.48 4.27 11.33
N ASN A 149 4.73 3.24 11.70
CA ASN A 149 4.76 1.96 11.00
C ASN A 149 3.96 2.06 9.68
N VAL A 150 4.56 2.71 8.69
CA VAL A 150 3.99 2.94 7.36
C VAL A 150 4.65 2.01 6.36
N ILE A 151 3.86 1.49 5.42
CA ILE A 151 4.35 0.79 4.24
C ILE A 151 4.51 1.84 3.14
N TRP A 152 5.76 2.15 2.81
CA TRP A 152 6.11 3.06 1.73
C TRP A 152 6.22 2.29 0.42
N VAL A 153 5.37 2.56 -0.53
CA VAL A 153 5.46 2.04 -1.90
C VAL A 153 6.02 3.14 -2.78
N VAL A 154 7.28 2.98 -3.16
CA VAL A 154 8.05 4.03 -3.85
C VAL A 154 8.35 3.60 -5.27
N PHE A 155 8.08 4.47 -6.22
CA PHE A 155 8.39 4.26 -7.64
C PHE A 155 9.41 5.28 -8.17
N GLY A 156 10.02 4.96 -9.31
CA GLY A 156 11.05 5.80 -9.90
C GLY A 156 12.44 5.55 -9.33
N SER A 157 13.36 6.47 -9.56
CA SER A 157 14.79 6.30 -9.24
C SER A 157 15.17 6.69 -7.81
N ARG A 158 14.29 7.38 -7.09
CA ARG A 158 14.55 7.87 -5.74
C ARG A 158 14.56 6.74 -4.73
N LYS A 159 15.52 6.78 -3.81
CA LYS A 159 15.58 5.89 -2.65
C LYS A 159 15.26 6.71 -1.41
N ILE A 160 14.32 6.23 -0.61
CA ILE A 160 13.97 6.84 0.67
C ILE A 160 14.45 5.97 1.83
N ASN A 161 14.71 6.60 2.96
CA ASN A 161 15.09 5.91 4.20
C ASN A 161 14.27 6.49 5.37
N PRO A 162 12.99 6.10 5.51
CA PRO A 162 12.16 6.57 6.61
C PRO A 162 12.65 6.01 7.94
N ALA A 163 12.43 6.74 9.04
CA ALA A 163 12.81 6.34 10.38
C ALA A 163 12.08 5.09 10.90
N GLY A 164 11.03 4.65 10.23
CA GLY A 164 10.28 3.43 10.57
C GLY A 164 9.37 2.97 9.43
N GLY A 165 8.82 1.77 9.60
CA GLY A 165 7.97 1.15 8.59
C GLY A 165 8.77 0.28 7.60
N LYS A 166 8.17 -0.01 6.46
CA LYS A 166 8.73 -0.86 5.41
C LYS A 166 8.71 -0.14 4.07
N VAL A 167 9.81 -0.21 3.34
CA VAL A 167 9.89 0.35 1.98
C VAL A 167 9.79 -0.77 0.95
N ILE A 168 8.88 -0.60 0.00
CA ILE A 168 8.69 -1.47 -1.16
C ILE A 168 8.96 -0.62 -2.39
N HIS A 169 9.96 -0.98 -3.17
CA HIS A 169 10.33 -0.22 -4.36
C HIS A 169 9.78 -0.88 -5.62
N ILE A 170 9.11 -0.08 -6.45
CA ILE A 170 8.66 -0.45 -7.79
C ILE A 170 9.76 -0.05 -8.77
N ASP A 171 10.42 -1.02 -9.38
CA ASP A 171 11.46 -0.76 -10.36
C ASP A 171 10.91 -0.22 -11.70
N ASP A 172 11.81 0.27 -12.55
CA ASP A 172 11.43 0.91 -13.82
C ASP A 172 10.66 -0.02 -14.78
N GLU A 173 10.92 -1.33 -14.77
CA GLU A 173 10.18 -2.28 -15.61
C GLU A 173 8.77 -2.48 -15.08
N GLN A 174 8.63 -2.65 -13.78
CA GLN A 174 7.34 -2.80 -13.12
C GLN A 174 6.52 -1.51 -13.27
N LEU A 175 7.17 -0.34 -13.17
CA LEU A 175 6.54 0.96 -13.38
C LEU A 175 6.03 1.12 -14.82
N LYS A 176 6.82 0.75 -15.83
CA LYS A 176 6.38 0.74 -17.23
C LYS A 176 5.17 -0.14 -17.44
N ARG A 177 5.15 -1.34 -16.85
CA ARG A 177 3.99 -2.24 -16.92
C ARG A 177 2.76 -1.64 -16.25
N LEU A 178 2.93 -0.91 -15.16
CA LEU A 178 1.84 -0.23 -14.48
C LEU A 178 1.25 0.90 -15.33
N LEU A 179 2.11 1.67 -16.04
CA LEU A 179 1.70 2.76 -16.92
C LEU A 179 1.05 2.28 -18.23
N THR A 180 1.50 1.13 -18.77
CA THR A 180 1.01 0.62 -20.07
C THR A 180 -0.23 -0.26 -19.95
N LYS A 181 -0.71 -0.53 -18.75
CA LYS A 181 -1.91 -1.31 -18.51
C LYS A 181 -3.13 -0.49 -18.92
N THR A 182 -3.48 -0.56 -20.21
CA THR A 182 -4.74 -0.04 -20.73
C THR A 182 -5.84 -1.04 -20.41
N ASP A 183 -7.02 -0.56 -20.05
CA ASP A 183 -8.20 -1.37 -19.74
C ASP A 183 -8.47 -2.41 -20.83
N ARG A 184 -8.47 -3.68 -20.43
CA ARG A 184 -9.11 -4.77 -21.16
C ARG A 184 -10.32 -5.24 -20.39
#